data_fdc59ef735eebbc790a142bcb2d69c5f
#
_entry.id   fdc59ef735eebbc790a142bcb2d69c5f
#
_cell.length_a   1.000
_cell.length_b   1.000
_cell.length_c   1.000
_cell.angle_alpha   90.00
_cell.angle_beta   90.00
_cell.angle_gamma   90.00
#
_symmetry.space_group_name_H-M   'P 1'
#
loop_
_entity.id
_entity.type
_entity.pdbx_description
1 polymer ?
#
loop_
_entity_poly.entity_id
_entity_poly.type
_entity_poly.pdbx_seq_one_letter_code
_entity_poly.pdbx_strand_id
1 'polypeptide(L)'
;MADTAAVKARIRQAFHRAAGTYDQAAVVQREVCQYLADFAASHPCPRPLGRVLDAGCGTGHALPLLAARYPQADLLALDFAPGMLAYVRGHPRVCGDLEQLPLAAASMDAVWSSLAAQWCRPQALFGELARVLRPRGMAWIATLGPETLCELRDAFRAVDDLPHAIDFHCPQTWQRAAESAGFAVCGLQRRPCAALDTDLRGLLRHIKAIGAHTVSHTPRTPLGRKAWHRLAHRYERWRRPDGLLPATYDVILLALERRP
;
A
#
# COMPACT_ATOMS: atom_id res chain seq x y z
N MET A 1 -10.39 -8.98 -21.14
CA MET A 1 -9.39 -8.55 -20.13
C MET A 1 -9.27 -7.05 -20.28
N ALA A 2 -9.92 -6.28 -19.42
CA ALA A 2 -9.77 -4.83 -19.42
C ALA A 2 -8.30 -4.52 -19.21
N ASP A 3 -7.81 -3.61 -20.00
CA ASP A 3 -6.43 -3.25 -20.17
C ASP A 3 -5.75 -2.93 -18.82
N THR A 4 -5.06 -3.90 -18.24
CA THR A 4 -4.30 -3.77 -16.99
C THR A 4 -3.31 -2.59 -17.09
N ALA A 5 -2.78 -2.32 -18.28
CA ALA A 5 -1.89 -1.21 -18.53
C ALA A 5 -2.60 0.15 -18.38
N ALA A 6 -3.84 0.28 -18.87
CA ALA A 6 -4.62 1.52 -18.71
C ALA A 6 -5.01 1.78 -17.25
N VAL A 7 -5.29 0.72 -16.47
CA VAL A 7 -5.54 0.86 -15.02
C VAL A 7 -4.29 1.35 -14.30
N LYS A 8 -3.15 0.71 -14.53
CA LYS A 8 -1.86 1.12 -13.96
C LYS A 8 -1.49 2.55 -14.33
N ALA A 9 -1.70 2.94 -15.59
CA ALA A 9 -1.44 4.31 -16.04
C ALA A 9 -2.27 5.35 -15.26
N ARG A 10 -3.55 5.06 -14.99
CA ARG A 10 -4.43 5.92 -14.18
C ARG A 10 -3.99 5.99 -12.71
N ILE A 11 -3.63 4.86 -12.11
CA ILE A 11 -3.12 4.81 -10.75
C ILE A 11 -1.84 5.65 -10.66
N ARG A 12 -0.89 5.43 -11.58
CA ARG A 12 0.35 6.23 -11.69
C ARG A 12 0.08 7.71 -11.78
N GLN A 13 -0.88 8.11 -12.61
CA GLN A 13 -1.23 9.53 -12.78
C GLN A 13 -1.89 10.12 -11.53
N ALA A 14 -2.72 9.33 -10.81
CA ALA A 14 -3.34 9.76 -9.56
C ALA A 14 -2.28 10.05 -8.50
N PHE A 15 -1.33 9.13 -8.29
CA PHE A 15 -0.22 9.34 -7.36
C PHE A 15 0.71 10.48 -7.80
N HIS A 16 1.02 10.58 -9.09
CA HIS A 16 1.82 11.70 -9.62
C HIS A 16 1.20 13.07 -9.27
N ARG A 17 -0.11 13.21 -9.42
CA ARG A 17 -0.83 14.46 -9.11
C ARG A 17 -0.95 14.71 -7.60
N ALA A 18 -1.10 13.65 -6.81
CA ALA A 18 -1.27 13.76 -5.35
C ALA A 18 0.05 14.09 -4.62
N ALA A 19 1.21 13.92 -5.25
CA ALA A 19 2.52 13.98 -4.61
C ALA A 19 2.75 15.27 -3.78
N GLY A 20 2.26 16.42 -4.26
CA GLY A 20 2.43 17.71 -3.56
C GLY A 20 1.64 17.85 -2.26
N THR A 21 0.59 17.08 -2.07
CA THR A 21 -0.28 17.10 -0.87
C THR A 21 -0.26 15.79 -0.10
N TYR A 22 0.48 14.81 -0.62
CA TYR A 22 0.48 13.43 -0.11
C TYR A 22 0.86 13.34 1.37
N ASP A 23 1.98 13.97 1.76
CA ASP A 23 2.49 13.87 3.13
C ASP A 23 1.56 14.49 4.17
N GLN A 24 0.79 15.51 3.81
CA GLN A 24 -0.20 16.12 4.70
C GLN A 24 -1.38 15.17 4.95
N ALA A 25 -1.76 14.38 3.96
CA ALA A 25 -2.90 13.46 4.01
C ALA A 25 -2.52 12.03 4.47
N ALA A 26 -1.24 11.65 4.41
CA ALA A 26 -0.75 10.29 4.60
C ALA A 26 -0.62 9.86 6.08
N VAL A 27 -1.60 10.19 6.93
CA VAL A 27 -1.58 9.87 8.37
C VAL A 27 -1.57 8.34 8.57
N VAL A 28 -2.50 7.64 7.92
CA VAL A 28 -2.61 6.17 7.98
C VAL A 28 -1.35 5.51 7.40
N GLN A 29 -0.81 6.04 6.29
CA GLN A 29 0.39 5.50 5.66
C GLN A 29 1.61 5.56 6.60
N ARG A 30 1.75 6.65 7.36
CA ARG A 30 2.81 6.77 8.37
C ARG A 30 2.62 5.81 9.53
N GLU A 31 1.39 5.66 10.01
CA GLU A 31 1.05 4.70 11.06
C GLU A 31 1.35 3.26 10.61
N VAL A 32 0.94 2.88 9.40
CA VAL A 32 1.21 1.55 8.83
C VAL A 32 2.70 1.33 8.61
N CYS A 33 3.45 2.36 8.20
CA CYS A 33 4.90 2.27 8.07
C CYS A 33 5.56 1.96 9.43
N GLN A 34 5.07 2.57 10.52
CA GLN A 34 5.54 2.26 11.88
C GLN A 34 5.15 0.84 12.31
N TYR A 35 3.92 0.39 12.00
CA TYR A 35 3.50 -1.00 12.26
C TYR A 35 4.43 -2.00 11.57
N LEU A 36 4.80 -1.72 10.33
CA LEU A 36 5.72 -2.57 9.59
C LEU A 36 7.13 -2.52 10.19
N ALA A 37 7.58 -1.38 10.72
CA ALA A 37 8.87 -1.25 11.39
C ALA A 37 8.93 -2.08 12.67
N ASP A 38 7.88 -2.03 13.49
CA ASP A 38 7.75 -2.83 14.72
C ASP A 38 7.71 -4.33 14.38
N PHE A 39 6.94 -4.69 13.36
CA PHE A 39 6.83 -6.07 12.90
C PHE A 39 8.15 -6.61 12.33
N ALA A 40 8.87 -5.82 11.54
CA ALA A 40 10.19 -6.16 11.02
C ALA A 40 11.23 -6.32 12.14
N ALA A 41 11.07 -5.60 13.26
CA ALA A 41 11.90 -5.76 14.45
C ALA A 41 11.77 -7.15 15.07
N SER A 42 10.57 -7.72 15.04
CA SER A 42 10.28 -9.07 15.55
C SER A 42 10.66 -10.19 14.57
N HIS A 43 10.93 -9.83 13.30
CA HIS A 43 11.31 -10.75 12.22
C HIS A 43 12.57 -10.24 11.52
N PRO A 44 13.73 -10.16 12.21
CA PRO A 44 14.94 -9.57 11.67
C PRO A 44 15.53 -10.44 10.54
N CYS A 45 16.27 -9.80 9.65
CA CYS A 45 17.11 -10.53 8.70
C CYS A 45 18.21 -11.27 9.48
N PRO A 46 18.47 -12.55 9.20
CA PRO A 46 19.47 -13.33 9.90
C PRO A 46 20.92 -12.95 9.56
N ARG A 47 21.11 -12.02 8.62
CA ARG A 47 22.42 -11.55 8.15
C ARG A 47 22.46 -10.02 8.04
N PRO A 48 23.66 -9.41 8.02
CA PRO A 48 23.80 -7.98 7.74
C PRO A 48 23.21 -7.63 6.36
N LEU A 49 22.57 -6.47 6.26
CA LEU A 49 22.01 -5.95 5.02
C LEU A 49 22.98 -4.97 4.37
N GLY A 50 23.39 -5.24 3.13
CA GLY A 50 24.20 -4.35 2.32
C GLY A 50 23.33 -3.45 1.43
N ARG A 51 22.23 -3.99 0.87
CA ARG A 51 21.32 -3.23 -0.01
C ARG A 51 19.87 -3.49 0.33
N VAL A 52 19.12 -2.42 0.58
CA VAL A 52 17.68 -2.47 0.90
C VAL A 52 16.90 -1.64 -0.12
N LEU A 53 15.89 -2.26 -0.72
CA LEU A 53 14.94 -1.59 -1.61
C LEU A 53 13.72 -1.13 -0.82
N ASP A 54 13.39 0.17 -0.88
CA ASP A 54 12.07 0.69 -0.50
C ASP A 54 11.18 0.66 -1.77
N ALA A 55 10.33 -0.36 -1.86
CA ALA A 55 9.55 -0.71 -3.04
C ALA A 55 8.13 -0.11 -2.96
N GLY A 56 7.88 0.90 -3.78
CA GLY A 56 6.70 1.77 -3.67
C GLY A 56 6.91 2.81 -2.57
N CYS A 57 8.07 3.47 -2.60
CA CYS A 57 8.53 4.38 -1.54
C CYS A 57 7.69 5.65 -1.38
N GLY A 58 6.82 5.97 -2.34
CA GLY A 58 6.09 7.24 -2.36
C GLY A 58 7.04 8.43 -2.29
N THR A 59 6.80 9.32 -1.34
CA THR A 59 7.65 10.50 -1.06
C THR A 59 8.92 10.18 -0.25
N GLY A 60 9.13 8.90 0.12
CA GLY A 60 10.33 8.45 0.83
C GLY A 60 10.19 8.43 2.36
N HIS A 61 8.97 8.35 2.90
CA HIS A 61 8.73 8.40 4.34
C HIS A 61 9.45 7.28 5.13
N ALA A 62 9.61 6.07 4.55
CA ALA A 62 10.29 4.95 5.20
C ALA A 62 11.82 5.11 5.23
N LEU A 63 12.41 5.88 4.33
CA LEU A 63 13.88 5.95 4.18
C LEU A 63 14.61 6.39 5.45
N PRO A 64 14.18 7.41 6.22
CA PRO A 64 14.81 7.76 7.48
C PRO A 64 14.72 6.62 8.52
N LEU A 65 13.61 5.90 8.58
CA LEU A 65 13.45 4.74 9.48
C LEU A 65 14.39 3.61 9.10
N LEU A 66 14.50 3.32 7.79
CA LEU A 66 15.39 2.29 7.27
C LEU A 66 16.86 2.67 7.47
N ALA A 67 17.24 3.94 7.24
CA ALA A 67 18.59 4.44 7.48
C ALA A 67 19.01 4.34 8.96
N ALA A 68 18.11 4.68 9.87
CA ALA A 68 18.37 4.56 11.30
C ALA A 68 18.53 3.11 11.74
N ARG A 69 17.73 2.20 11.15
CA ARG A 69 17.72 0.77 11.49
C ARG A 69 18.87 -0.01 10.86
N TYR A 70 19.25 0.37 9.64
CA TYR A 70 20.28 -0.31 8.84
C TYR A 70 21.34 0.69 8.36
N PRO A 71 22.13 1.27 9.28
CA PRO A 71 23.02 2.39 8.97
C PRO A 71 24.17 2.04 8.01
N GLN A 72 24.41 0.73 7.79
CA GLN A 72 25.44 0.24 6.86
C GLN A 72 24.87 -0.17 5.50
N ALA A 73 23.54 -0.07 5.31
CA ALA A 73 22.90 -0.50 4.06
C ALA A 73 22.78 0.66 3.08
N ASP A 74 23.05 0.37 1.81
CA ASP A 74 22.68 1.23 0.70
C ASP A 74 21.17 1.15 0.48
N LEU A 75 20.45 2.25 0.70
CA LEU A 75 19.02 2.35 0.48
C LEU A 75 18.72 2.78 -0.95
N LEU A 76 17.84 2.06 -1.62
CA LEU A 76 17.33 2.38 -2.95
C LEU A 76 15.82 2.65 -2.87
N ALA A 77 15.40 3.82 -3.32
CA ALA A 77 13.99 4.20 -3.39
C ALA A 77 13.41 3.87 -4.77
N LEU A 78 12.31 3.12 -4.83
CA LEU A 78 11.62 2.84 -6.09
C LEU A 78 10.14 3.17 -5.97
N ASP A 79 9.63 3.92 -6.95
CA ASP A 79 8.20 4.16 -7.12
C ASP A 79 7.85 4.24 -8.61
N PHE A 80 6.62 3.90 -8.99
CA PHE A 80 6.22 3.99 -10.39
C PHE A 80 5.71 5.39 -10.78
N ALA A 81 5.43 6.27 -9.82
CA ALA A 81 4.99 7.64 -10.03
C ALA A 81 6.16 8.62 -9.90
N PRO A 82 6.69 9.22 -11.00
CA PRO A 82 7.83 10.13 -10.94
C PRO A 82 7.60 11.35 -10.03
N GLY A 83 6.33 11.79 -9.88
CA GLY A 83 5.99 12.88 -8.98
C GLY A 83 6.29 12.57 -7.53
N MET A 84 6.10 11.32 -7.08
CA MET A 84 6.47 10.86 -5.74
C MET A 84 8.00 10.92 -5.55
N LEU A 85 8.75 10.36 -6.48
CA LEU A 85 10.21 10.34 -6.45
C LEU A 85 10.84 11.73 -6.43
N ALA A 86 10.15 12.75 -6.91
CA ALA A 86 10.63 14.13 -6.86
C ALA A 86 10.82 14.65 -5.42
N TYR A 87 10.17 14.05 -4.44
CA TYR A 87 10.27 14.40 -3.01
C TYR A 87 11.34 13.61 -2.27
N VAL A 88 11.78 12.46 -2.78
CA VAL A 88 12.86 11.66 -2.17
C VAL A 88 14.17 12.46 -2.21
N ARG A 89 14.87 12.51 -1.08
CA ARG A 89 16.15 13.21 -0.90
C ARG A 89 17.21 12.28 -0.33
N GLY A 90 18.46 12.50 -0.72
CA GLY A 90 19.61 11.83 -0.11
C GLY A 90 19.81 10.36 -0.48
N HIS A 91 18.94 9.78 -1.30
CA HIS A 91 19.02 8.37 -1.71
C HIS A 91 18.86 8.21 -3.23
N PRO A 92 19.49 7.19 -3.84
CA PRO A 92 19.24 6.80 -5.22
C PRO A 92 17.76 6.50 -5.46
N ARG A 93 17.25 6.90 -6.63
CA ARG A 93 15.84 6.77 -7.01
C ARG A 93 15.71 6.06 -8.34
N VAL A 94 14.77 5.13 -8.43
CA VAL A 94 14.44 4.40 -9.66
C VAL A 94 12.93 4.50 -9.91
N CYS A 95 12.55 4.92 -11.10
CA CYS A 95 11.16 4.86 -11.53
C CYS A 95 10.89 3.47 -12.14
N GLY A 96 9.99 2.69 -11.53
CA GLY A 96 9.73 1.32 -11.96
C GLY A 96 8.43 0.75 -11.42
N ASP A 97 7.93 -0.29 -12.09
CA ASP A 97 6.76 -1.08 -11.68
C ASP A 97 7.22 -2.24 -10.79
N LEU A 98 6.52 -2.47 -9.67
CA LEU A 98 6.78 -3.58 -8.76
C LEU A 98 6.55 -4.96 -9.42
N GLU A 99 5.73 -5.03 -10.45
CA GLU A 99 5.50 -6.27 -11.22
C GLU A 99 6.55 -6.48 -12.33
N GLN A 100 7.47 -5.52 -12.53
CA GLN A 100 8.57 -5.58 -13.50
C GLN A 100 9.71 -4.67 -13.02
N LEU A 101 10.41 -5.11 -11.99
CA LEU A 101 11.47 -4.32 -11.35
C LEU A 101 12.67 -4.12 -12.29
N PRO A 102 13.09 -2.86 -12.54
CA PRO A 102 14.27 -2.57 -13.37
C PRO A 102 15.58 -2.78 -12.60
N LEU A 103 15.69 -3.92 -11.93
CA LEU A 103 16.83 -4.30 -11.09
C LEU A 103 17.35 -5.67 -11.50
N ALA A 104 18.65 -5.88 -11.36
CA ALA A 104 19.27 -7.18 -11.63
C ALA A 104 18.78 -8.26 -10.65
N ALA A 105 18.81 -9.51 -11.09
CA ALA A 105 18.54 -10.65 -10.22
C ALA A 105 19.57 -10.71 -9.08
N ALA A 106 19.14 -11.16 -7.90
CA ALA A 106 19.96 -11.32 -6.70
C ALA A 106 20.83 -10.09 -6.36
N SER A 107 20.26 -8.87 -6.56
CA SER A 107 20.95 -7.61 -6.32
C SER A 107 20.62 -6.96 -4.98
N MET A 108 19.51 -7.39 -4.31
CA MET A 108 19.03 -6.84 -3.04
C MET A 108 19.15 -7.85 -1.91
N ASP A 109 19.48 -7.37 -0.71
CA ASP A 109 19.49 -8.17 0.52
C ASP A 109 18.14 -8.16 1.20
N ALA A 110 17.42 -7.03 1.10
CA ALA A 110 16.06 -6.94 1.61
C ALA A 110 15.19 -6.01 0.75
N VAL A 111 13.89 -6.24 0.84
CA VAL A 111 12.84 -5.39 0.28
C VAL A 111 11.91 -4.95 1.41
N TRP A 112 11.64 -3.67 1.44
CA TRP A 112 10.60 -3.03 2.23
C TRP A 112 9.50 -2.55 1.30
N SER A 113 8.23 -2.78 1.65
CA SER A 113 7.09 -2.24 0.89
C SER A 113 5.93 -1.92 1.82
N SER A 114 5.58 -0.65 1.94
CA SER A 114 4.47 -0.19 2.78
C SER A 114 3.35 0.39 1.93
N LEU A 115 2.19 -0.27 1.92
CA LEU A 115 0.97 0.14 1.21
C LEU A 115 1.16 0.41 -0.30
N ALA A 116 1.98 -0.41 -0.95
CA ALA A 116 2.14 -0.40 -2.41
C ALA A 116 1.68 -1.72 -3.05
N ALA A 117 1.85 -2.85 -2.36
CA ALA A 117 1.58 -4.19 -2.89
C ALA A 117 0.12 -4.40 -3.32
N GLN A 118 -0.87 -3.75 -2.68
CA GLN A 118 -2.29 -3.86 -3.04
C GLN A 118 -2.63 -3.43 -4.47
N TRP A 119 -1.73 -2.71 -5.14
CA TRP A 119 -1.86 -2.29 -6.53
C TRP A 119 -1.31 -3.29 -7.53
N CYS A 120 -0.74 -4.39 -7.03
CA CYS A 120 -0.08 -5.43 -7.81
C CYS A 120 -0.87 -6.75 -7.81
N ARG A 121 -0.66 -7.55 -8.83
CA ARG A 121 -1.05 -8.96 -8.81
C ARG A 121 -0.06 -9.73 -7.93
N PRO A 122 -0.53 -10.46 -6.91
CA PRO A 122 0.36 -11.11 -5.94
C PRO A 122 1.45 -11.98 -6.57
N GLN A 123 1.10 -12.77 -7.59
CA GLN A 123 2.05 -13.68 -8.26
C GLN A 123 3.15 -12.91 -9.01
N ALA A 124 2.80 -11.84 -9.70
CA ALA A 124 3.77 -11.01 -10.43
C ALA A 124 4.70 -10.27 -9.47
N LEU A 125 4.14 -9.68 -8.40
CA LEU A 125 4.91 -9.02 -7.36
C LEU A 125 5.94 -9.99 -6.74
N PHE A 126 5.49 -11.13 -6.22
CA PHE A 126 6.41 -12.06 -5.54
C PHE A 126 7.39 -12.72 -6.49
N GLY A 127 7.03 -12.95 -7.77
CA GLY A 127 7.99 -13.39 -8.78
C GLY A 127 9.16 -12.40 -8.95
N GLU A 128 8.87 -11.12 -9.02
CA GLU A 128 9.90 -10.08 -9.13
C GLU A 128 10.70 -9.91 -7.83
N LEU A 129 10.03 -9.94 -6.66
CA LEU A 129 10.73 -9.90 -5.38
C LEU A 129 11.68 -11.08 -5.21
N ALA A 130 11.24 -12.30 -5.58
CA ALA A 130 12.10 -13.49 -5.56
C ALA A 130 13.29 -13.37 -6.52
N ARG A 131 13.09 -12.76 -7.67
CA ARG A 131 14.16 -12.54 -8.66
C ARG A 131 15.22 -11.57 -8.16
N VAL A 132 14.82 -10.44 -7.60
CA VAL A 132 15.76 -9.38 -7.19
C VAL A 132 16.43 -9.62 -5.85
N LEU A 133 15.77 -10.33 -4.93
CA LEU A 133 16.36 -10.69 -3.65
C LEU A 133 17.45 -11.75 -3.84
N ARG A 134 18.50 -11.65 -3.05
CA ARG A 134 19.50 -12.72 -2.87
C ARG A 134 18.88 -13.91 -2.13
N PRO A 135 19.39 -15.15 -2.30
CA PRO A 135 19.01 -16.26 -1.43
C PRO A 135 19.09 -15.86 0.05
N ARG A 136 18.09 -16.23 0.84
CA ARG A 136 17.91 -15.83 2.25
C ARG A 136 17.72 -14.33 2.47
N GLY A 137 17.40 -13.58 1.42
CA GLY A 137 17.00 -12.17 1.52
C GLY A 137 15.59 -12.05 2.10
N MET A 138 15.33 -10.94 2.77
CA MET A 138 14.06 -10.69 3.46
C MET A 138 13.16 -9.73 2.68
N ALA A 139 11.86 -9.95 2.76
CA ALA A 139 10.86 -8.95 2.36
C ALA A 139 9.91 -8.68 3.53
N TRP A 140 9.76 -7.40 3.89
CA TRP A 140 8.75 -6.92 4.83
C TRP A 140 7.73 -6.11 4.05
N ILE A 141 6.47 -6.54 4.11
CA ILE A 141 5.40 -5.98 3.30
C ILE A 141 4.22 -5.64 4.18
N ALA A 142 3.72 -4.42 4.08
CA ALA A 142 2.41 -4.02 4.55
C ALA A 142 1.49 -3.81 3.34
N THR A 143 0.35 -4.50 3.34
CA THR A 143 -0.67 -4.39 2.30
C THR A 143 -2.06 -4.33 2.92
N LEU A 144 -3.10 -4.25 2.10
CA LEU A 144 -4.47 -4.10 2.56
C LEU A 144 -5.29 -5.37 2.28
N GLY A 145 -6.16 -5.68 3.22
CA GLY A 145 -7.05 -6.82 3.21
C GLY A 145 -8.52 -6.47 2.94
N PRO A 146 -9.40 -7.49 2.89
CA PRO A 146 -10.79 -7.37 2.43
C PRO A 146 -11.67 -6.40 3.22
N GLU A 147 -11.38 -6.20 4.51
CA GLU A 147 -12.18 -5.31 5.36
C GLU A 147 -11.85 -3.81 5.17
N THR A 148 -10.85 -3.49 4.33
CA THR A 148 -10.49 -2.09 4.04
C THR A 148 -11.67 -1.35 3.43
N LEU A 149 -12.00 -0.16 4.00
CA LEU A 149 -13.12 0.70 3.60
C LEU A 149 -14.48 -0.03 3.64
N CYS A 150 -14.69 -0.98 4.57
CA CYS A 150 -15.94 -1.73 4.71
C CYS A 150 -17.15 -0.80 4.94
N GLU A 151 -16.97 0.28 5.71
CA GLU A 151 -17.99 1.29 5.98
C GLU A 151 -18.43 2.01 4.70
N LEU A 152 -17.44 2.37 3.85
CA LEU A 152 -17.69 3.05 2.59
C LEU A 152 -18.43 2.13 1.61
N ARG A 153 -17.97 0.86 1.50
CA ARG A 153 -18.65 -0.14 0.66
C ARG A 153 -20.09 -0.39 1.11
N ASP A 154 -20.31 -0.52 2.44
CA ASP A 154 -21.66 -0.67 2.98
C ASP A 154 -22.54 0.53 2.67
N ALA A 155 -22.01 1.74 2.86
CA ALA A 155 -22.78 2.96 2.65
C ALA A 155 -23.16 3.17 1.17
N PHE A 156 -22.28 2.80 0.23
CA PHE A 156 -22.57 2.92 -1.21
C PHE A 156 -23.65 1.94 -1.70
N ARG A 157 -23.87 0.81 -1.02
CA ARG A 157 -25.00 -0.08 -1.34
C ARG A 157 -26.38 0.60 -1.24
N ALA A 158 -26.48 1.72 -0.52
CA ALA A 158 -27.68 2.54 -0.50
C ALA A 158 -27.82 3.49 -1.71
N VAL A 159 -26.80 3.56 -2.56
CA VAL A 159 -26.72 4.47 -3.72
C VAL A 159 -26.78 3.72 -5.03
N ASP A 160 -25.90 2.75 -5.22
CA ASP A 160 -25.77 1.93 -6.42
C ASP A 160 -25.04 0.60 -6.11
N ASP A 161 -24.97 -0.32 -7.09
CA ASP A 161 -24.28 -1.60 -7.01
C ASP A 161 -22.87 -1.56 -7.64
N LEU A 162 -22.30 -0.37 -7.84
CA LEU A 162 -20.98 -0.23 -8.45
C LEU A 162 -19.85 -0.45 -7.43
N PRO A 163 -18.68 -0.97 -7.86
CA PRO A 163 -17.52 -1.09 -6.98
C PRO A 163 -16.97 0.31 -6.62
N HIS A 164 -16.88 0.63 -5.35
CA HIS A 164 -16.38 1.90 -4.81
C HIS A 164 -15.01 1.79 -4.12
N ALA A 165 -14.47 0.59 -4.03
CA ALA A 165 -13.11 0.29 -3.62
C ALA A 165 -12.56 -0.85 -4.50
N ILE A 166 -11.24 -0.99 -4.58
CA ILE A 166 -10.64 -2.16 -5.23
C ILE A 166 -10.94 -3.42 -4.42
N ASP A 167 -10.91 -4.58 -5.08
CA ASP A 167 -10.98 -5.86 -4.39
C ASP A 167 -9.62 -6.17 -3.79
N PHE A 168 -9.55 -6.13 -2.46
CA PHE A 168 -8.34 -6.45 -1.72
C PHE A 168 -8.24 -7.96 -1.48
N HIS A 169 -7.05 -8.50 -1.68
CA HIS A 169 -6.79 -9.92 -1.45
C HIS A 169 -6.73 -10.26 0.03
N CYS A 170 -7.26 -11.45 0.39
CA CYS A 170 -7.17 -11.96 1.76
C CYS A 170 -5.73 -12.40 2.10
N PRO A 171 -5.38 -12.52 3.40
CA PRO A 171 -4.05 -12.94 3.85
C PRO A 171 -3.59 -14.25 3.21
N GLN A 172 -4.49 -15.22 3.03
CA GLN A 172 -4.20 -16.52 2.43
C GLN A 172 -3.78 -16.42 0.96
N THR A 173 -4.34 -15.47 0.21
CA THR A 173 -3.94 -15.22 -1.18
C THR A 173 -2.52 -14.69 -1.25
N TRP A 174 -2.17 -13.74 -0.39
CA TRP A 174 -0.81 -13.20 -0.28
C TRP A 174 0.19 -14.27 0.11
N GLN A 175 -0.14 -15.06 1.14
CA GLN A 175 0.69 -16.16 1.63
C GLN A 175 0.97 -17.19 0.54
N ARG A 176 -0.08 -17.71 -0.11
CA ARG A 176 0.08 -18.72 -1.19
C ARG A 176 0.90 -18.21 -2.36
N ALA A 177 0.72 -16.95 -2.75
CA ALA A 177 1.49 -16.35 -3.83
C ALA A 177 2.97 -16.22 -3.46
N ALA A 178 3.29 -15.84 -2.22
CA ALA A 178 4.66 -15.79 -1.72
C ALA A 178 5.30 -17.18 -1.67
N GLU A 179 4.62 -18.17 -1.09
CA GLU A 179 5.10 -19.56 -1.02
C GLU A 179 5.36 -20.15 -2.42
N SER A 180 4.44 -19.90 -3.37
CA SER A 180 4.59 -20.35 -4.77
C SER A 180 5.76 -19.69 -5.50
N ALA A 181 6.15 -18.48 -5.08
CA ALA A 181 7.32 -17.77 -5.62
C ALA A 181 8.64 -18.13 -4.91
N GLY A 182 8.62 -19.11 -3.98
CA GLY A 182 9.82 -19.61 -3.30
C GLY A 182 10.16 -18.89 -1.99
N PHE A 183 9.19 -18.21 -1.37
CA PHE A 183 9.38 -17.64 -0.03
C PHE A 183 9.00 -18.64 1.08
N ALA A 184 9.67 -18.52 2.21
CA ALA A 184 9.19 -19.00 3.49
C ALA A 184 8.48 -17.83 4.20
N VAL A 185 7.30 -18.07 4.74
CA VAL A 185 6.56 -17.06 5.51
C VAL A 185 7.02 -17.13 6.96
N CYS A 186 7.81 -16.13 7.38
CA CYS A 186 8.36 -16.03 8.74
C CYS A 186 7.35 -15.40 9.70
N GLY A 187 6.44 -14.57 9.19
CA GLY A 187 5.37 -13.95 9.95
C GLY A 187 4.26 -13.42 9.07
N LEU A 188 3.02 -13.53 9.57
CA LEU A 188 1.82 -12.96 8.97
C LEU A 188 0.94 -12.44 10.10
N GLN A 189 0.57 -11.16 10.04
CA GLN A 189 -0.27 -10.51 11.04
C GLN A 189 -1.30 -9.61 10.38
N ARG A 190 -2.52 -9.55 10.94
CA ARG A 190 -3.50 -8.50 10.64
C ARG A 190 -3.46 -7.46 11.75
N ARG A 191 -3.38 -6.20 11.37
CA ARG A 191 -3.40 -5.06 12.31
C ARG A 191 -4.25 -3.93 11.73
N PRO A 192 -5.56 -3.93 11.99
CA PRO A 192 -6.42 -2.88 11.46
C PRO A 192 -6.12 -1.54 12.11
N CYS A 193 -6.25 -0.46 11.33
CA CYS A 193 -6.27 0.92 11.79
C CYS A 193 -7.38 1.68 11.07
N ALA A 194 -7.63 2.95 11.42
CA ALA A 194 -8.67 3.73 10.77
C ALA A 194 -8.28 5.21 10.63
N ALA A 195 -8.55 5.77 9.46
CA ALA A 195 -8.67 7.22 9.36
C ALA A 195 -9.98 7.65 10.04
N LEU A 196 -9.94 8.76 10.76
CA LEU A 196 -11.07 9.29 11.50
C LEU A 196 -11.35 10.72 11.06
N ASP A 197 -12.64 11.08 10.93
CA ASP A 197 -13.06 12.46 10.66
C ASP A 197 -14.42 12.72 11.33
N THR A 198 -14.75 13.97 11.53
CA THR A 198 -16.05 14.39 12.08
C THR A 198 -17.19 14.19 11.09
N ASP A 199 -16.89 14.21 9.79
CA ASP A 199 -17.88 14.06 8.73
C ASP A 199 -17.37 13.25 7.54
N LEU A 200 -18.31 12.70 6.75
CA LEU A 200 -18.01 11.87 5.58
C LEU A 200 -17.25 12.63 4.47
N ARG A 201 -17.47 13.94 4.33
CA ARG A 201 -16.77 14.74 3.29
C ARG A 201 -15.29 14.86 3.62
N GLY A 202 -14.96 15.02 4.90
CA GLY A 202 -13.59 15.01 5.38
C GLY A 202 -12.90 13.67 5.08
N LEU A 203 -13.53 12.55 5.46
CA LEU A 203 -13.01 11.21 5.15
C LEU A 203 -12.76 10.99 3.65
N LEU A 204 -13.73 11.35 2.80
CA LEU A 204 -13.58 11.18 1.35
C LEU A 204 -12.50 12.08 0.77
N ARG A 205 -12.28 13.29 1.34
CA ARG A 205 -11.15 14.16 0.96
C ARG A 205 -9.82 13.51 1.30
N HIS A 206 -9.69 12.93 2.50
CA HIS A 206 -8.47 12.22 2.92
C HIS A 206 -8.16 11.04 1.99
N ILE A 207 -9.14 10.16 1.71
CA ILE A 207 -8.98 9.03 0.78
C ILE A 207 -8.57 9.51 -0.63
N LYS A 208 -9.15 10.63 -1.10
CA LYS A 208 -8.82 11.21 -2.38
C LYS A 208 -7.41 11.82 -2.40
N ALA A 209 -7.02 12.50 -1.34
CA ALA A 209 -5.74 13.21 -1.25
C ALA A 209 -4.53 12.28 -1.31
N ILE A 210 -4.67 11.03 -0.86
CA ILE A 210 -3.62 9.99 -0.97
C ILE A 210 -3.60 9.26 -2.33
N GLY A 211 -4.41 9.68 -3.30
CA GLY A 211 -4.47 9.05 -4.63
C GLY A 211 -5.22 7.72 -4.70
N ALA A 212 -5.78 7.23 -3.58
CA ALA A 212 -6.43 5.91 -3.48
C ALA A 212 -7.83 5.83 -4.11
N HIS A 213 -8.29 6.86 -4.81
CA HIS A 213 -9.64 6.95 -5.38
C HIS A 213 -9.78 6.37 -6.80
N THR A 214 -8.73 5.83 -7.38
CA THR A 214 -8.69 5.38 -8.78
C THR A 214 -9.21 3.93 -8.92
N VAL A 215 -10.50 3.73 -8.67
CA VAL A 215 -11.08 2.38 -8.59
C VAL A 215 -11.95 2.03 -9.78
N SER A 216 -12.50 3.00 -10.49
CA SER A 216 -13.51 2.75 -11.55
C SER A 216 -12.97 2.93 -12.96
N HIS A 217 -13.28 1.97 -13.83
CA HIS A 217 -13.04 2.07 -15.28
C HIS A 217 -13.94 3.09 -15.98
N THR A 218 -15.05 3.48 -15.36
CA THR A 218 -16.05 4.37 -15.94
C THR A 218 -15.97 5.75 -15.29
N PRO A 219 -15.97 6.85 -16.07
CA PRO A 219 -16.14 8.18 -15.53
C PRO A 219 -17.45 8.24 -14.74
N ARG A 220 -17.38 8.69 -13.49
CA ARG A 220 -18.57 8.80 -12.64
C ARG A 220 -19.13 10.20 -12.72
N THR A 221 -20.44 10.29 -12.94
CA THR A 221 -21.18 11.54 -12.69
C THR A 221 -21.10 11.86 -11.20
N PRO A 222 -20.96 13.15 -10.83
CA PRO A 222 -21.05 13.56 -9.44
C PRO A 222 -22.34 13.04 -8.81
N LEU A 223 -22.26 12.61 -7.56
CA LEU A 223 -23.43 12.17 -6.79
C LEU A 223 -24.43 13.33 -6.68
N GLY A 224 -25.66 13.11 -7.17
CA GLY A 224 -26.74 14.06 -6.95
C GLY A 224 -27.11 14.19 -5.46
N ARG A 225 -27.78 15.27 -5.07
CA ARG A 225 -28.13 15.57 -3.66
C ARG A 225 -28.82 14.40 -2.96
N LYS A 226 -29.78 13.73 -3.62
CA LYS A 226 -30.53 12.59 -3.04
C LYS A 226 -29.60 11.38 -2.78
N ALA A 227 -28.70 11.07 -3.71
CA ALA A 227 -27.72 10.00 -3.55
C ALA A 227 -26.71 10.30 -2.41
N TRP A 228 -26.25 11.56 -2.35
CA TRP A 228 -25.38 12.01 -1.27
C TRP A 228 -26.06 11.87 0.11
N HIS A 229 -27.32 12.27 0.25
CA HIS A 229 -28.05 12.12 1.51
C HIS A 229 -28.22 10.66 1.92
N ARG A 230 -28.51 9.74 0.97
CA ARG A 230 -28.58 8.31 1.27
C ARG A 230 -27.23 7.76 1.73
N LEU A 231 -26.15 8.13 1.03
CA LEU A 231 -24.79 7.73 1.38
C LEU A 231 -24.43 8.21 2.80
N ALA A 232 -24.58 9.49 3.07
CA ALA A 232 -24.24 10.08 4.35
C ALA A 232 -25.08 9.48 5.49
N HIS A 233 -26.40 9.36 5.30
CA HIS A 233 -27.28 8.75 6.28
C HIS A 233 -26.89 7.29 6.59
N ARG A 234 -26.57 6.51 5.55
CA ARG A 234 -26.11 5.12 5.73
C ARG A 234 -24.77 5.05 6.46
N TYR A 235 -23.86 5.98 6.18
CA TYR A 235 -22.54 6.03 6.83
C TYR A 235 -22.61 6.38 8.32
N GLU A 236 -23.61 7.18 8.77
CA GLU A 236 -23.81 7.57 10.16
C GLU A 236 -23.94 6.37 11.13
N ARG A 237 -24.40 5.22 10.68
CA ARG A 237 -24.47 4.00 11.48
C ARG A 237 -23.11 3.51 12.00
N TRP A 238 -22.02 3.96 11.34
CA TRP A 238 -20.65 3.64 11.70
C TRP A 238 -20.03 4.68 12.64
N ARG A 239 -20.78 5.72 13.02
CA ARG A 239 -20.29 6.75 13.95
C ARG A 239 -19.95 6.11 15.28
N ARG A 240 -18.73 6.39 15.74
CA ARG A 240 -18.16 5.88 16.98
C ARG A 240 -18.73 6.67 18.17
N PRO A 241 -18.60 6.13 19.41
CA PRO A 241 -19.01 6.85 20.62
C PRO A 241 -18.29 8.18 20.85
N ASP A 242 -17.07 8.35 20.31
CA ASP A 242 -16.30 9.59 20.34
C ASP A 242 -16.77 10.64 19.31
N GLY A 243 -17.82 10.35 18.56
CA GLY A 243 -18.42 11.23 17.58
C GLY A 243 -17.71 11.25 16.22
N LEU A 244 -16.70 10.41 16.01
CA LEU A 244 -15.95 10.33 14.75
C LEU A 244 -16.49 9.23 13.83
N LEU A 245 -16.36 9.45 12.53
CA LEU A 245 -16.63 8.46 11.49
C LEU A 245 -15.30 7.77 11.11
N PRO A 246 -15.25 6.42 11.12
CA PRO A 246 -14.07 5.69 10.71
C PRO A 246 -14.06 5.40 9.22
N ALA A 247 -12.87 5.32 8.63
CA ALA A 247 -12.59 4.60 7.40
C ALA A 247 -11.52 3.54 7.73
N THR A 248 -11.92 2.29 7.79
CA THR A 248 -11.07 1.18 8.23
C THR A 248 -10.05 0.80 7.15
N TYR A 249 -8.82 0.55 7.58
CA TYR A 249 -7.74 -0.04 6.81
C TYR A 249 -7.37 -1.39 7.45
N ASP A 250 -7.70 -2.48 6.79
CA ASP A 250 -7.39 -3.84 7.20
C ASP A 250 -5.96 -4.18 6.80
N VAL A 251 -4.99 -3.77 7.62
CA VAL A 251 -3.58 -3.95 7.30
C VAL A 251 -3.14 -5.38 7.49
N ILE A 252 -2.48 -5.94 6.48
CA ILE A 252 -1.82 -7.25 6.49
C ILE A 252 -0.31 -7.01 6.46
N LEU A 253 0.39 -7.53 7.45
CA LEU A 253 1.86 -7.49 7.55
C LEU A 253 2.43 -8.86 7.23
N LEU A 254 3.46 -8.90 6.39
CA LEU A 254 4.15 -10.11 5.95
C LEU A 254 5.65 -9.94 6.18
N ALA A 255 6.29 -10.95 6.79
CA ALA A 255 7.73 -11.12 6.83
C ALA A 255 8.07 -12.41 6.09
N LEU A 256 8.87 -12.30 5.05
CA LEU A 256 9.13 -13.36 4.09
C LEU A 256 10.65 -13.52 3.92
N GLU A 257 11.15 -14.75 3.94
CA GLU A 257 12.54 -15.08 3.58
C GLU A 257 12.55 -15.78 2.23
N ARG A 258 13.36 -15.29 1.28
CA ARG A 258 13.61 -16.01 0.03
C ARG A 258 14.35 -17.31 0.34
N ARG A 259 13.80 -18.45 -0.06
CA ARG A 259 14.49 -19.76 0.09
C ARG A 259 15.80 -19.78 -0.70
N PRO A 260 16.76 -20.62 -0.28
CA PRO A 260 18.04 -20.80 -0.99
C PRO A 260 17.88 -21.14 -2.47
#